data_e98344a284d8c9fe25171c10d3aa24e6
#
_entry.id   e98344a284d8c9fe25171c10d3aa24e6
#
_cell.length_a   1.000
_cell.length_b   1.000
_cell.length_c   1.000
_cell.angle_alpha   90.00
_cell.angle_beta   90.00
_cell.angle_gamma   90.00
#
_symmetry.space_group_name_H-M   'P 1'
#
loop_
_entity.id
_entity.type
_entity.pdbx_description
1 polymer ?
#
loop_
_entity_poly.entity_id
_entity_poly.type
_entity_poly.pdbx_seq_one_letter_code
_entity_poly.pdbx_strand_id
1 'polypeptide(L)'
;MAWKEMSLNELALSLGVSPYEVREKQKLIRRIVKTRKESGISQARLAKKIGVTQSRIAQIESGVGTSKVTFDVLLNILTALGYDFKIVSKKIAV
;
A
#
# COMPACT_ATOMS: atom_id res chain seq x y z
N MET A 1 20.51 25.26 18.64
CA MET A 1 19.66 25.27 17.46
C MET A 1 18.39 24.48 17.77
N ALA A 2 17.25 25.13 17.69
CA ALA A 2 16.00 24.46 17.97
C ALA A 2 15.65 23.53 16.82
N TRP A 3 15.34 22.27 17.11
CA TRP A 3 14.83 21.33 16.12
C TRP A 3 13.40 21.71 15.80
N LYS A 4 13.13 21.92 14.53
CA LYS A 4 11.78 22.13 14.06
C LYS A 4 11.13 20.77 13.83
N GLU A 5 10.02 20.50 14.51
CA GLU A 5 9.21 19.33 14.19
C GLU A 5 8.63 19.46 12.79
N MET A 6 8.85 18.43 11.99
CA MET A 6 8.24 18.33 10.68
C MET A 6 6.98 17.48 10.78
N SER A 7 5.92 17.91 10.12
CA SER A 7 4.76 17.06 9.92
C SER A 7 5.13 15.86 9.02
N LEU A 8 4.32 14.82 9.05
CA LEU A 8 4.51 13.68 8.14
C LEU A 8 4.49 14.11 6.67
N ASN A 9 3.64 15.09 6.33
CA ASN A 9 3.57 15.63 4.99
C ASN A 9 4.86 16.36 4.60
N GLU A 10 5.39 17.21 5.48
CA GLU A 10 6.64 17.93 5.24
C GLU A 10 7.81 16.96 5.09
N LEU A 11 7.87 15.93 5.95
CA LEU A 11 8.91 14.92 5.87
C LEU A 11 8.84 14.16 4.55
N ALA A 12 7.64 13.73 4.14
CA ALA A 12 7.44 13.02 2.89
C ALA A 12 7.87 13.87 1.69
N LEU A 13 7.51 15.15 1.67
CA LEU A 13 7.91 16.07 0.61
C LEU A 13 9.43 16.27 0.58
N SER A 14 10.07 16.37 1.74
CA SER A 14 11.53 16.52 1.81
C SER A 14 12.27 15.29 1.31
N LEU A 15 11.66 14.10 1.40
CA LEU A 15 12.20 12.85 0.89
C LEU A 15 11.84 12.60 -0.58
N GLY A 16 11.14 13.53 -1.23
CA GLY A 16 10.70 13.38 -2.62
C GLY A 16 9.53 12.43 -2.79
N VAL A 17 8.75 12.21 -1.72
CA VAL A 17 7.59 11.31 -1.71
C VAL A 17 6.31 12.12 -1.58
N SER A 18 5.30 11.80 -2.38
CA SER A 18 3.98 12.41 -2.26
C SER A 18 3.25 11.88 -1.03
N PRO A 19 2.86 12.74 -0.07
CA PRO A 19 2.08 12.30 1.09
C PRO A 19 0.75 11.67 0.70
N TYR A 20 0.13 12.17 -0.34
CA TYR A 20 -1.14 11.64 -0.86
C TYR A 20 -0.97 10.21 -1.36
N GLU A 21 0.06 9.97 -2.17
CA GLU A 21 0.35 8.66 -2.72
C GLU A 21 0.60 7.63 -1.61
N VAL A 22 1.41 7.99 -0.61
CA VAL A 22 1.70 7.11 0.52
C VAL A 22 0.41 6.75 1.27
N ARG A 23 -0.45 7.73 1.53
CA ARG A 23 -1.73 7.48 2.22
C ARG A 23 -2.63 6.54 1.45
N GLU A 24 -2.73 6.72 0.14
CA GLU A 24 -3.56 5.85 -0.71
C GLU A 24 -3.02 4.43 -0.74
N LYS A 25 -1.70 4.27 -0.84
CA LYS A 25 -1.07 2.96 -0.75
C LYS A 25 -1.32 2.29 0.59
N GLN A 26 -1.24 3.03 1.69
CA GLN A 26 -1.50 2.49 3.02
C GLN A 26 -2.95 2.02 3.17
N LYS A 27 -3.91 2.71 2.58
CA LYS A 27 -5.31 2.27 2.56
C LYS A 27 -5.45 0.93 1.84
N LEU A 28 -4.79 0.78 0.70
CA LEU A 28 -4.81 -0.48 -0.06
C LEU A 28 -4.15 -1.61 0.73
N ILE A 29 -3.03 -1.34 1.38
CA ILE A 29 -2.34 -2.32 2.22
C ILE A 29 -3.23 -2.80 3.36
N ARG A 30 -3.91 -1.89 4.06
CA ARG A 30 -4.85 -2.27 5.12
C ARG A 30 -5.97 -3.16 4.59
N ARG A 31 -6.47 -2.87 3.40
CA ARG A 31 -7.49 -3.68 2.74
C ARG A 31 -6.96 -5.08 2.40
N ILE A 32 -5.72 -5.16 1.93
CA ILE A 32 -5.05 -6.44 1.66
C ILE A 32 -5.00 -7.29 2.93
N VAL A 33 -4.50 -6.72 4.02
CA VAL A 33 -4.36 -7.44 5.29
C VAL A 33 -5.73 -7.93 5.79
N LYS A 34 -6.71 -7.05 5.80
CA LYS A 34 -8.06 -7.36 6.26
C LYS A 34 -8.68 -8.49 5.43
N THR A 35 -8.66 -8.34 4.11
CA THR A 35 -9.28 -9.31 3.20
C THR A 35 -8.59 -10.67 3.26
N ARG A 36 -7.25 -10.66 3.31
CA ARG A 36 -6.49 -11.90 3.43
C ARG A 36 -6.88 -12.66 4.70
N LYS A 37 -6.92 -11.97 5.82
CA LYS A 37 -7.27 -12.58 7.12
C LYS A 37 -8.73 -13.08 7.13
N GLU A 38 -9.65 -12.29 6.63
CA GLU A 38 -11.07 -12.68 6.54
C GLU A 38 -11.27 -13.90 5.64
N SER A 39 -10.47 -14.02 4.60
CA SER A 39 -10.51 -15.16 3.67
C SER A 39 -9.79 -16.40 4.20
N GLY A 40 -9.11 -16.30 5.35
CA GLY A 40 -8.34 -17.41 5.92
C GLY A 40 -7.10 -17.78 5.10
N ILE A 41 -6.59 -16.88 4.29
CA ILE A 41 -5.41 -17.13 3.45
C ILE A 41 -4.15 -16.68 4.20
N SER A 42 -3.14 -17.56 4.28
CA SER A 42 -1.85 -17.20 4.86
C SER A 42 -1.04 -16.29 3.94
N GLN A 43 -0.08 -15.57 4.51
CA GLN A 43 0.87 -14.79 3.70
C GLN A 43 1.61 -15.68 2.70
N ALA A 44 2.03 -16.88 3.12
CA ALA A 44 2.73 -17.83 2.26
C ALA A 44 1.87 -18.26 1.07
N ARG A 45 0.59 -18.53 1.33
CA ARG A 45 -0.34 -18.95 0.27
C ARG A 45 -0.61 -17.82 -0.71
N LEU A 46 -0.80 -16.60 -0.21
CA LEU A 46 -0.97 -15.42 -1.07
C LEU A 46 0.28 -15.19 -1.92
N ALA A 47 1.46 -15.28 -1.32
CA ALA A 47 2.73 -15.13 -2.02
C ALA A 47 2.88 -16.14 -3.16
N LYS A 48 2.54 -17.39 -2.90
CA LYS A 48 2.57 -18.44 -3.92
C LYS A 48 1.61 -18.15 -5.06
N LYS A 49 0.41 -17.66 -4.73
CA LYS A 49 -0.63 -17.36 -5.72
C LYS A 49 -0.20 -16.27 -6.71
N ILE A 50 0.54 -15.27 -6.24
CA ILE A 50 0.98 -14.15 -7.08
C ILE A 50 2.43 -14.26 -7.54
N GLY A 51 3.14 -15.33 -7.16
CA GLY A 51 4.49 -15.59 -7.64
C GLY A 51 5.59 -14.75 -6.96
N VAL A 52 5.41 -14.42 -5.70
CA VAL A 52 6.42 -13.71 -4.89
C VAL A 52 6.76 -14.50 -3.64
N THR A 53 7.74 -14.03 -2.87
CA THR A 53 8.11 -14.66 -1.60
C THR A 53 7.17 -14.24 -0.48
N GLN A 54 7.05 -15.09 0.54
CA GLN A 54 6.32 -14.73 1.76
C GLN A 54 6.93 -13.50 2.42
N SER A 55 8.26 -13.40 2.45
CA SER A 55 8.95 -12.24 3.00
C SER A 55 8.53 -10.94 2.32
N ARG A 56 8.31 -10.99 1.01
CA ARG A 56 7.84 -9.83 0.26
C ARG A 56 6.43 -9.42 0.69
N ILE A 57 5.52 -10.39 0.85
CA ILE A 57 4.16 -10.11 1.33
C ILE A 57 4.21 -9.55 2.76
N ALA A 58 4.99 -10.15 3.63
CA ALA A 58 5.15 -9.67 5.01
C ALA A 58 5.67 -8.23 5.05
N GLN A 59 6.66 -7.91 4.21
CA GLN A 59 7.21 -6.56 4.10
C GLN A 59 6.14 -5.56 3.65
N ILE A 60 5.38 -5.89 2.61
CA ILE A 60 4.32 -5.03 2.11
C ILE A 60 3.27 -4.80 3.19
N GLU A 61 2.81 -5.86 3.85
CA GLU A 61 1.77 -5.77 4.89
C GLU A 61 2.24 -4.98 6.12
N SER A 62 3.53 -4.97 6.39
CA SER A 62 4.10 -4.20 7.52
C SER A 62 4.01 -2.69 7.33
N GLY A 63 3.86 -2.23 6.10
CA GLY A 63 3.86 -0.80 5.76
C GLY A 63 5.26 -0.19 5.68
N VAL A 64 6.31 -0.96 5.93
CA VAL A 64 7.68 -0.47 5.81
C VAL A 64 8.04 -0.35 4.33
N GLY A 65 8.54 0.81 3.93
CA GLY A 65 8.91 1.07 2.54
C GLY A 65 7.72 1.23 1.59
N THR A 66 6.55 1.63 2.12
CA THR A 66 5.32 1.81 1.34
C THR A 66 5.53 2.70 0.11
N SER A 67 6.33 3.76 0.22
CA SER A 67 6.59 4.67 -0.91
C SER A 67 7.25 3.97 -2.10
N LYS A 68 7.97 2.88 -1.87
CA LYS A 68 8.68 2.12 -2.91
C LYS A 68 7.81 1.02 -3.55
N VAL A 69 6.68 0.71 -2.94
CA VAL A 69 5.73 -0.26 -3.49
C VAL A 69 4.87 0.45 -4.52
N THR A 70 4.76 -0.11 -5.71
CA THR A 70 3.94 0.50 -6.78
C THR A 70 2.47 0.17 -6.57
N PHE A 71 1.60 1.03 -7.09
CA PHE A 71 0.16 0.74 -7.12
C PHE A 71 -0.15 -0.54 -7.86
N ASP A 72 0.57 -0.81 -8.95
CA ASP A 72 0.36 -2.03 -9.74
C ASP A 72 0.51 -3.30 -8.89
N VAL A 73 1.54 -3.33 -8.04
CA VAL A 73 1.77 -4.46 -7.14
C VAL A 73 0.60 -4.64 -6.18
N LEU A 74 0.15 -3.53 -5.57
CA LEU A 74 -0.96 -3.56 -4.61
C LEU A 74 -2.27 -3.98 -5.27
N LEU A 75 -2.54 -3.48 -6.47
CA LEU A 75 -3.74 -3.83 -7.23
C LEU A 75 -3.71 -5.30 -7.64
N ASN A 76 -2.56 -5.83 -8.05
CA ASN A 76 -2.40 -7.24 -8.39
C ASN A 76 -2.69 -8.15 -7.18
N ILE A 77 -2.21 -7.76 -6.00
CA ILE A 77 -2.48 -8.51 -4.77
C ILE A 77 -3.98 -8.53 -4.48
N LEU A 78 -4.63 -7.37 -4.56
CA LEU A 78 -6.06 -7.26 -4.31
C LEU A 78 -6.89 -8.03 -5.36
N THR A 79 -6.47 -8.03 -6.61
CA THR A 79 -7.11 -8.82 -7.66
C THR A 79 -7.01 -10.31 -7.33
N ALA A 80 -5.85 -10.77 -6.86
CA ALA A 80 -5.67 -12.15 -6.42
C ALA A 80 -6.57 -12.51 -5.22
N LEU A 81 -6.96 -11.52 -4.43
CA LEU A 81 -7.88 -11.68 -3.30
C LEU A 81 -9.37 -11.53 -3.70
N GLY A 82 -9.66 -11.34 -4.97
CA GLY A 82 -11.02 -11.30 -5.49
C GLY A 82 -11.60 -9.91 -5.74
N TYR A 83 -10.78 -8.87 -5.64
CA TYR A 83 -11.23 -7.51 -5.95
C TYR A 83 -11.21 -7.24 -7.46
N ASP A 84 -12.23 -6.55 -7.91
CA ASP A 84 -12.26 -5.92 -9.21
C ASP A 84 -12.19 -4.40 -9.01
N PHE A 85 -11.47 -3.70 -9.88
CA PHE A 85 -11.24 -2.28 -9.71
C PHE A 85 -11.92 -1.47 -10.79
N LYS A 86 -12.57 -0.41 -10.32
CA LYS A 86 -13.14 0.60 -11.18
C LYS A 86 -12.48 1.94 -10.85
N ILE A 87 -11.88 2.55 -11.84
CA ILE A 87 -11.29 3.88 -11.66
C ILE A 87 -12.39 4.91 -11.80
N VAL A 88 -12.60 5.67 -10.73
CA VAL A 88 -13.55 6.79 -10.73
C VAL A 88 -12.75 8.07 -10.58
N SER A 89 -12.86 8.94 -11.56
CA SER A 89 -12.20 10.23 -11.54
C SER A 89 -13.20 11.32 -11.15
N LYS A 90 -12.79 12.19 -10.25
CA LYS A 90 -13.58 13.37 -9.86
C LYS A 90 -12.79 14.62 -10.23
N LYS A 91 -13.43 15.49 -10.99
CA LYS A 91 -12.82 16.79 -11.30
C LYS A 91 -12.85 17.67 -10.05
N ILE A 92 -11.69 18.15 -9.67
CA ILE A 92 -11.57 19.09 -8.55
C ILE A 92 -11.59 20.50 -9.12
N ALA A 93 -12.46 21.35 -8.57
CA ALA A 93 -12.47 22.76 -8.90
C ALA A 93 -11.18 23.42 -8.39
N VAL A 94 -10.52 24.16 -9.25
CA VAL A 94 -9.25 24.84 -8.94
C VAL A 94 -9.53 26.26 -8.52
#